data_3470d0a1030c9c9c202b7b1b8f85cd61
#
_entry.id   3470d0a1030c9c9c202b7b1b8f85cd61
#
_cell.length_a   1.000
_cell.length_b   1.000
_cell.length_c   1.000
_cell.angle_alpha   90.00
_cell.angle_beta   90.00
_cell.angle_gamma   90.00
#
_symmetry.space_group_name_H-M   'P 1'
#
loop_
_entity.id
_entity.type
_entity.pdbx_description
1 polymer ?
#
loop_
_entity_poly.entity_id
_entity_poly.type
_entity_poly.pdbx_seq_one_letter_code
_entity_poly.pdbx_strand_id
1 'polypeptide(L)'
;TQPTLSSLLQKLEQELDVRIFERTNKHVVPTVIGEKIIRRAVNVISESDRITELVNEEKSKVAGKLDIAIGPTIAPYLLPRFIKIYTGLYPQVELSMSEMKYDAMLDSLLQGRIDVGISISGHFREGIMEIPLYMEPFWVYIAESCWRKLPVFRPEHLEHEQMWIMKESQCLRESAFSFCKTRNLGKRIYEAGSIDTLV
;
A
#
# COMPACT_ATOMS: atom_id res chain seq x y z
N THR A 1 31.06 -8.98 5.36
CA THR A 1 30.95 -9.37 6.79
C THR A 1 30.52 -8.18 7.63
N GLN A 2 29.95 -8.39 8.84
CA GLN A 2 29.46 -7.33 9.72
C GLN A 2 30.52 -6.28 10.09
N PRO A 3 31.82 -6.65 10.35
CA PRO A 3 32.88 -5.68 10.57
C PRO A 3 33.12 -4.75 9.39
N THR A 4 33.07 -5.26 8.17
CA THR A 4 33.28 -4.48 6.93
C THR A 4 32.17 -3.43 6.76
N LEU A 5 30.93 -3.80 6.99
CA LEU A 5 29.79 -2.87 6.90
C LEU A 5 29.92 -1.75 7.94
N SER A 6 30.29 -2.09 9.18
CA SER A 6 30.48 -1.11 10.26
C SER A 6 31.62 -0.12 9.94
N SER A 7 32.71 -0.60 9.34
CA SER A 7 33.84 0.25 8.93
C SER A 7 33.47 1.20 7.80
N LEU A 8 32.74 0.71 6.77
CA LEU A 8 32.27 1.54 5.66
C LEU A 8 31.28 2.62 6.13
N LEU A 9 30.38 2.26 7.03
CA LEU A 9 29.44 3.21 7.61
C LEU A 9 30.15 4.29 8.41
N GLN A 10 31.12 3.93 9.24
CA GLN A 10 31.93 4.90 9.99
C GLN A 10 32.67 5.85 9.06
N LYS A 11 33.24 5.34 7.96
CA LYS A 11 33.91 6.16 6.97
C LYS A 11 32.94 7.16 6.31
N LEU A 12 31.76 6.74 5.96
CA LEU A 12 30.72 7.60 5.40
C LEU A 12 30.28 8.68 6.40
N GLU A 13 30.07 8.32 7.68
CA GLU A 13 29.74 9.26 8.74
C GLU A 13 30.86 10.32 8.95
N GLN A 14 32.12 9.91 8.83
CA GLN A 14 33.27 10.81 8.89
C GLN A 14 33.37 11.75 7.67
N GLU A 15 33.13 11.22 6.45
CA GLU A 15 33.15 12.02 5.23
C GLU A 15 32.02 13.05 5.20
N LEU A 16 30.87 12.75 5.76
CA LEU A 16 29.71 13.63 5.82
C LEU A 16 29.68 14.51 7.08
N ASP A 17 30.59 14.28 8.02
CA ASP A 17 30.63 14.92 9.33
C ASP A 17 29.27 14.88 10.08
N VAL A 18 28.58 13.74 9.98
CA VAL A 18 27.29 13.50 10.66
C VAL A 18 27.22 12.08 11.18
N ARG A 19 26.43 11.86 12.23
CA ARG A 19 26.05 10.51 12.67
C ARG A 19 24.76 10.10 11.98
N ILE A 20 24.82 8.99 11.24
CA ILE A 20 23.66 8.41 10.57
C ILE A 20 22.88 7.52 11.53
N PHE A 21 23.58 6.80 12.41
CA PHE A 21 22.96 5.90 13.39
C PHE A 21 23.39 6.21 14.82
N GLU A 22 22.43 6.16 15.73
CA GLU A 22 22.70 6.11 17.16
C GLU A 22 22.83 4.65 17.61
N ARG A 23 23.92 4.37 18.32
CA ARG A 23 24.19 3.05 18.90
C ARG A 23 23.82 3.09 20.37
N THR A 24 22.69 2.55 20.73
CA THR A 24 22.36 2.25 22.12
C THR A 24 22.73 0.80 22.43
N ASN A 25 22.91 0.45 23.69
CA ASN A 25 23.33 -0.92 24.11
C ASN A 25 22.35 -2.02 23.67
N LYS A 26 21.18 -1.69 23.14
CA LYS A 26 20.15 -2.67 22.74
C LYS A 26 19.68 -2.53 21.29
N HIS A 27 19.82 -1.36 20.67
CA HIS A 27 19.27 -1.10 19.33
C HIS A 27 20.17 -0.11 18.58
N VAL A 28 20.19 -0.28 17.24
CA VAL A 28 20.76 0.68 16.29
C VAL A 28 19.57 1.37 15.65
N VAL A 29 19.45 2.69 15.86
CA VAL A 29 18.35 3.49 15.30
C VAL A 29 18.91 4.63 14.47
N PRO A 30 18.29 5.00 13.34
CA PRO A 30 18.71 6.16 12.57
C PRO A 30 18.54 7.46 13.36
N THR A 31 19.42 8.40 13.18
CA THR A 31 19.22 9.79 13.62
C THR A 31 18.24 10.50 12.70
N VAL A 32 17.75 11.69 13.09
CA VAL A 32 16.87 12.51 12.23
C VAL A 32 17.52 12.84 10.89
N ILE A 33 18.82 13.14 10.87
CA ILE A 33 19.57 13.33 9.62
C ILE A 33 19.85 12.01 8.93
N GLY A 34 20.08 10.94 9.69
CA GLY A 34 20.27 9.59 9.19
C GLY A 34 19.09 9.09 8.37
N GLU A 35 17.85 9.29 8.83
CA GLU A 35 16.66 8.94 8.08
C GLU A 35 16.57 9.65 6.71
N LYS A 36 16.96 10.92 6.66
CA LYS A 36 16.99 11.68 5.42
C LYS A 36 18.06 11.17 4.46
N ILE A 37 19.25 10.83 4.99
CA ILE A 37 20.35 10.26 4.20
C ILE A 37 19.97 8.89 3.67
N ILE A 38 19.40 8.02 4.51
CA ILE A 38 18.95 6.67 4.11
C ILE A 38 17.92 6.77 2.98
N ARG A 39 16.94 7.66 3.09
CA ARG A 39 15.96 7.88 2.00
C ARG A 39 16.63 8.29 0.69
N ARG A 40 17.62 9.17 0.72
CA ARG A 40 18.37 9.58 -0.47
C ARG A 40 19.23 8.46 -1.03
N ALA A 41 19.85 7.66 -0.17
CA ALA A 41 20.66 6.51 -0.57
C ALA A 41 19.81 5.44 -1.26
N VAL A 42 18.60 5.17 -0.76
CA VAL A 42 17.65 4.27 -1.42
C VAL A 42 17.31 4.76 -2.83
N ASN A 43 17.04 6.06 -3.00
CA ASN A 43 16.76 6.64 -4.31
C ASN A 43 17.97 6.50 -5.28
N VAL A 44 19.20 6.68 -4.79
CA VAL A 44 20.42 6.51 -5.60
C VAL A 44 20.57 5.05 -6.06
N ILE A 45 20.29 4.09 -5.18
CA ILE A 45 20.35 2.67 -5.52
C ILE A 45 19.27 2.36 -6.58
N SER A 46 18.03 2.82 -6.38
CA SER A 46 16.94 2.65 -7.35
C SER A 46 17.28 3.24 -8.72
N GLU A 47 17.86 4.44 -8.78
CA GLU A 47 18.31 5.02 -10.06
C GLU A 47 19.46 4.22 -10.70
N SER A 48 20.35 3.65 -9.90
CA SER A 48 21.40 2.75 -10.41
C SER A 48 20.82 1.48 -11.04
N ASP A 49 19.81 0.90 -10.42
CA ASP A 49 19.11 -0.27 -10.93
C ASP A 49 18.38 0.04 -12.25
N ARG A 50 17.78 1.22 -12.38
CA ARG A 50 17.15 1.70 -13.62
C ARG A 50 18.10 1.78 -14.81
N ILE A 51 19.38 2.07 -14.58
CA ILE A 51 20.38 2.03 -15.66
C ILE A 51 20.48 0.61 -16.26
N THR A 52 20.42 -0.40 -15.41
CA THR A 52 20.43 -1.80 -15.83
C THR A 52 19.15 -2.17 -16.59
N GLU A 53 18.01 -1.63 -16.15
CA GLU A 53 16.70 -1.80 -16.80
C GLU A 53 16.68 -1.19 -18.20
N LEU A 54 17.18 0.03 -18.37
CA LEU A 54 17.31 0.66 -19.70
C LEU A 54 18.08 -0.20 -20.71
N VAL A 55 19.16 -0.85 -20.28
CA VAL A 55 19.92 -1.77 -21.13
C VAL A 55 19.11 -3.02 -21.49
N ASN A 56 18.26 -3.49 -20.58
CA ASN A 56 17.38 -4.64 -20.82
C ASN A 56 16.21 -4.29 -21.74
N GLU A 57 15.65 -3.09 -21.62
CA GLU A 57 14.61 -2.57 -22.52
C GLU A 57 15.10 -2.51 -23.97
N GLU A 58 16.33 -2.02 -24.23
CA GLU A 58 16.94 -2.04 -25.57
C GLU A 58 17.06 -3.45 -26.16
N LYS A 59 17.18 -4.47 -25.30
CA LYS A 59 17.22 -5.89 -25.70
C LYS A 59 15.83 -6.51 -25.90
N SER A 60 14.75 -5.71 -25.81
CA SER A 60 13.35 -6.15 -25.93
C SER A 60 12.97 -7.28 -24.94
N LYS A 61 13.60 -7.33 -23.78
CA LYS A 61 13.33 -8.32 -22.75
C LYS A 61 12.77 -7.63 -21.52
N VAL A 62 11.48 -7.85 -21.26
CA VAL A 62 10.87 -7.46 -19.96
C VAL A 62 11.33 -8.49 -18.93
N ALA A 63 12.30 -8.10 -18.12
CA ALA A 63 12.91 -8.94 -17.09
C ALA A 63 13.35 -8.05 -15.92
N GLY A 64 13.54 -8.63 -14.75
CA GLY A 64 13.95 -7.92 -13.54
C GLY A 64 13.03 -8.25 -12.38
N LYS A 65 13.14 -7.47 -11.30
CA LYS A 65 12.33 -7.63 -10.09
C LYS A 65 11.19 -6.62 -10.09
N LEU A 66 10.01 -7.06 -9.71
CA LEU A 66 8.84 -6.20 -9.55
C LEU A 66 8.18 -6.48 -8.20
N ASP A 67 8.25 -5.50 -7.30
CA ASP A 67 7.66 -5.56 -5.97
C ASP A 67 6.32 -4.80 -5.96
N ILE A 68 5.21 -5.53 -5.80
CA ILE A 68 3.86 -4.97 -5.79
C ILE A 68 3.24 -5.10 -4.40
N ALA A 69 2.67 -4.01 -3.88
CA ALA A 69 1.77 -4.08 -2.73
C ALA A 69 0.31 -3.89 -3.16
N ILE A 70 -0.59 -4.62 -2.52
CA ILE A 70 -2.03 -4.58 -2.80
C ILE A 70 -2.80 -4.36 -1.50
N GLY A 71 -3.86 -3.53 -1.58
CA GLY A 71 -4.78 -3.35 -0.47
C GLY A 71 -5.51 -4.65 -0.11
N PRO A 72 -5.67 -4.98 1.19
CA PRO A 72 -6.27 -6.24 1.63
C PRO A 72 -7.69 -6.48 1.12
N THR A 73 -8.43 -5.42 0.81
CA THR A 73 -9.79 -5.51 0.27
C THR A 73 -9.84 -5.80 -1.23
N ILE A 74 -8.72 -5.60 -1.94
CA ILE A 74 -8.61 -5.82 -3.40
C ILE A 74 -7.90 -7.15 -3.68
N ALA A 75 -6.91 -7.50 -2.88
CA ALA A 75 -6.04 -8.65 -3.09
C ALA A 75 -6.80 -9.97 -3.37
N PRO A 76 -7.81 -10.38 -2.58
CA PRO A 76 -8.50 -11.64 -2.76
C PRO A 76 -9.19 -11.78 -4.13
N TYR A 77 -9.60 -10.67 -4.72
CA TYR A 77 -10.35 -10.65 -5.98
C TYR A 77 -9.47 -10.42 -7.20
N LEU A 78 -8.45 -9.56 -7.07
CA LEU A 78 -7.57 -9.17 -8.19
C LEU A 78 -6.45 -10.18 -8.40
N LEU A 79 -5.76 -10.62 -7.34
CA LEU A 79 -4.58 -11.47 -7.46
C LEU A 79 -4.83 -12.77 -8.22
N PRO A 80 -5.90 -13.55 -7.96
CA PRO A 80 -6.15 -14.80 -8.66
C PRO A 80 -6.34 -14.62 -10.18
N ARG A 81 -6.83 -13.47 -10.60
CA ARG A 81 -7.06 -13.14 -12.01
C ARG A 81 -5.81 -12.62 -12.70
N PHE A 82 -4.99 -11.89 -11.99
CA PHE A 82 -3.82 -11.19 -12.51
C PHE A 82 -2.58 -12.08 -12.58
N ILE A 83 -2.23 -12.78 -11.49
CA ILE A 83 -0.94 -13.48 -11.35
C ILE A 83 -0.69 -14.44 -12.50
N LYS A 84 -1.63 -15.33 -12.78
CA LYS A 84 -1.46 -16.38 -13.81
C LYS A 84 -1.22 -15.78 -15.21
N ILE A 85 -1.91 -14.70 -15.53
CA ILE A 85 -1.80 -14.03 -16.82
C ILE A 85 -0.44 -13.33 -16.91
N TYR A 86 -0.10 -12.57 -15.89
CA TYR A 86 1.13 -11.78 -15.86
C TYR A 86 2.39 -12.65 -15.91
N THR A 87 2.48 -13.68 -15.08
CA THR A 87 3.63 -14.61 -15.05
C THR A 87 3.75 -15.42 -16.34
N GLY A 88 2.64 -15.68 -17.03
CA GLY A 88 2.65 -16.33 -18.34
C GLY A 88 3.18 -15.41 -19.45
N LEU A 89 2.86 -14.12 -19.41
CA LEU A 89 3.31 -13.13 -20.38
C LEU A 89 4.77 -12.69 -20.14
N TYR A 90 5.18 -12.59 -18.88
CA TYR A 90 6.48 -12.07 -18.48
C TYR A 90 7.24 -13.05 -17.57
N PRO A 91 7.64 -14.22 -18.07
CA PRO A 91 8.25 -15.29 -17.27
C PRO A 91 9.65 -14.94 -16.73
N GLN A 92 10.27 -13.87 -17.23
CA GLN A 92 11.58 -13.39 -16.79
C GLN A 92 11.49 -12.32 -15.69
N VAL A 93 10.28 -11.93 -15.30
CA VAL A 93 10.06 -10.99 -14.19
C VAL A 93 9.94 -11.78 -12.88
N GLU A 94 10.80 -11.47 -11.94
CA GLU A 94 10.68 -11.93 -10.55
C GLU A 94 9.63 -11.09 -9.84
N LEU A 95 8.40 -11.63 -9.76
CA LEU A 95 7.26 -10.94 -9.18
C LEU A 95 7.17 -11.22 -7.68
N SER A 96 7.24 -10.17 -6.87
CA SER A 96 6.98 -10.21 -5.43
C SER A 96 5.70 -9.46 -5.11
N MET A 97 4.84 -10.03 -4.29
CA MET A 97 3.55 -9.43 -3.93
C MET A 97 3.32 -9.48 -2.43
N SER A 98 2.82 -8.37 -1.89
CA SER A 98 2.51 -8.23 -0.47
C SER A 98 1.18 -7.50 -0.26
N GLU A 99 0.49 -7.83 0.82
CA GLU A 99 -0.68 -7.06 1.25
C GLU A 99 -0.26 -5.96 2.21
N MET A 100 -0.66 -4.73 1.91
CA MET A 100 -0.33 -3.57 2.73
C MET A 100 -1.53 -2.65 2.92
N LYS A 101 -1.62 -2.06 4.11
CA LYS A 101 -2.55 -0.94 4.35
C LYS A 101 -2.08 0.29 3.57
N TYR A 102 -3.02 1.16 3.22
CA TYR A 102 -2.79 2.32 2.35
C TYR A 102 -1.59 3.19 2.78
N ASP A 103 -1.53 3.62 4.05
CA ASP A 103 -0.44 4.49 4.52
C ASP A 103 0.93 3.80 4.47
N ALA A 104 1.01 2.53 4.87
CA ALA A 104 2.25 1.75 4.79
C ALA A 104 2.69 1.52 3.34
N MET A 105 1.75 1.37 2.42
CA MET A 105 1.99 1.27 0.98
C MET A 105 2.59 2.56 0.43
N LEU A 106 1.99 3.72 0.75
CA LEU A 106 2.51 5.02 0.33
C LEU A 106 3.93 5.27 0.86
N ASP A 107 4.17 4.96 2.14
CA ASP A 107 5.50 5.08 2.73
C ASP A 107 6.51 4.14 2.07
N SER A 108 6.09 2.94 1.68
CA SER A 108 6.94 1.96 1.00
C SER A 108 7.27 2.39 -0.43
N LEU A 109 6.32 2.99 -1.17
CA LEU A 109 6.54 3.59 -2.49
C LEU A 109 7.55 4.74 -2.39
N LEU A 110 7.35 5.70 -1.47
CA LEU A 110 8.25 6.83 -1.30
C LEU A 110 9.67 6.43 -0.87
N GLN A 111 9.81 5.26 -0.25
CA GLN A 111 11.10 4.71 0.18
C GLN A 111 11.71 3.76 -0.87
N GLY A 112 11.06 3.55 -2.02
CA GLY A 112 11.53 2.63 -3.04
C GLY A 112 11.59 1.17 -2.59
N ARG A 113 10.80 0.78 -1.61
CA ARG A 113 10.71 -0.61 -1.12
C ARG A 113 9.75 -1.46 -1.95
N ILE A 114 8.85 -0.83 -2.64
CA ILE A 114 7.94 -1.40 -3.63
C ILE A 114 7.88 -0.48 -4.84
N ASP A 115 7.60 -1.05 -6.00
CA ASP A 115 7.53 -0.33 -7.27
C ASP A 115 6.11 0.13 -7.57
N VAL A 116 5.12 -0.69 -7.21
CA VAL A 116 3.71 -0.44 -7.50
C VAL A 116 2.85 -0.70 -6.26
N GLY A 117 1.91 0.21 -6.02
CA GLY A 117 0.86 0.04 -5.02
C GLY A 117 -0.51 0.00 -5.70
N ILE A 118 -1.33 -1.03 -5.42
CA ILE A 118 -2.71 -1.13 -5.91
C ILE A 118 -3.65 -0.97 -4.73
N SER A 119 -4.42 0.11 -4.73
CA SER A 119 -5.32 0.44 -3.63
C SER A 119 -6.54 1.21 -4.11
N ILE A 120 -7.49 1.41 -3.22
CA ILE A 120 -8.56 2.37 -3.42
C ILE A 120 -7.93 3.76 -3.41
N SER A 121 -8.34 4.63 -4.36
CA SER A 121 -7.88 6.02 -4.40
C SER A 121 -8.15 6.71 -3.05
N GLY A 122 -7.17 7.39 -2.55
CA GLY A 122 -7.19 8.04 -1.26
C GLY A 122 -6.67 9.48 -1.32
N HIS A 123 -5.89 9.88 -0.34
CA HIS A 123 -5.29 11.20 -0.31
C HIS A 123 -4.04 11.23 -1.20
N PHE A 124 -4.01 12.18 -2.12
CA PHE A 124 -2.83 12.45 -2.95
C PHE A 124 -1.60 12.70 -2.07
N ARG A 125 -0.48 12.08 -2.44
CA ARG A 125 0.82 12.34 -1.82
C ARG A 125 1.82 12.78 -2.88
N GLU A 126 2.50 13.87 -2.61
CA GLU A 126 3.57 14.36 -3.49
C GLU A 126 4.65 13.30 -3.68
N GLY A 127 5.10 13.14 -4.92
CA GLY A 127 6.11 12.13 -5.30
C GLY A 127 5.53 10.77 -5.71
N ILE A 128 4.21 10.60 -5.71
CA ILE A 128 3.54 9.38 -6.18
C ILE A 128 2.66 9.74 -7.38
N MET A 129 2.80 8.98 -8.45
CA MET A 129 1.90 9.05 -9.60
C MET A 129 0.74 8.09 -9.39
N GLU A 130 -0.49 8.57 -9.52
CA GLU A 130 -1.71 7.79 -9.39
C GLU A 130 -2.32 7.55 -10.77
N ILE A 131 -2.60 6.29 -11.09
CA ILE A 131 -3.23 5.89 -12.35
C ILE A 131 -4.53 5.16 -12.02
N PRO A 132 -5.71 5.70 -12.39
CA PRO A 132 -6.97 5.01 -12.16
C PRO A 132 -7.06 3.77 -13.04
N LEU A 133 -7.32 2.61 -12.42
CA LEU A 133 -7.44 1.33 -13.12
C LEU A 133 -8.89 1.05 -13.53
N TYR A 134 -9.82 1.16 -12.60
CA TYR A 134 -11.24 0.90 -12.81
C TYR A 134 -12.09 1.55 -11.71
N MET A 135 -13.39 1.59 -11.93
CA MET A 135 -14.38 2.09 -10.98
C MET A 135 -15.21 0.95 -10.43
N GLU A 136 -15.36 0.87 -9.12
CA GLU A 136 -16.23 -0.08 -8.46
C GLU A 136 -17.43 0.63 -7.82
N PRO A 137 -18.66 0.15 -8.07
CA PRO A 137 -19.82 0.69 -7.39
C PRO A 137 -19.88 0.21 -5.93
N PHE A 138 -20.34 1.07 -5.05
CA PHE A 138 -20.70 0.66 -3.70
C PHE A 138 -22.04 -0.06 -3.70
N TRP A 139 -22.08 -1.19 -3.02
CA TRP A 139 -23.30 -1.97 -2.81
C TRP A 139 -23.66 -1.98 -1.32
N VAL A 140 -24.95 -1.90 -1.04
CA VAL A 140 -25.46 -2.08 0.32
C VAL A 140 -25.87 -3.52 0.47
N TYR A 141 -25.25 -4.22 1.39
CA TYR A 141 -25.66 -5.55 1.80
C TYR A 141 -26.61 -5.45 2.97
N ILE A 142 -27.84 -5.93 2.79
CA ILE A 142 -28.93 -5.79 3.76
C ILE A 142 -29.74 -7.06 3.85
N ALA A 143 -30.19 -7.42 5.05
CA ALA A 143 -31.06 -8.58 5.24
C ALA A 143 -32.39 -8.43 4.48
N GLU A 144 -32.87 -9.49 3.86
CA GLU A 144 -34.11 -9.50 3.09
C GLU A 144 -35.33 -8.99 3.88
N SER A 145 -35.40 -9.32 5.15
CA SER A 145 -36.45 -8.86 6.05
C SER A 145 -36.49 -7.33 6.24
N CYS A 146 -35.34 -6.67 6.13
CA CYS A 146 -35.23 -5.22 6.16
C CYS A 146 -35.55 -4.61 4.80
N TRP A 147 -35.04 -5.24 3.71
CA TRP A 147 -35.25 -4.77 2.35
C TRP A 147 -36.73 -4.70 1.97
N ARG A 148 -37.52 -5.73 2.29
CA ARG A 148 -38.97 -5.81 1.95
C ARG A 148 -39.82 -4.66 2.53
N LYS A 149 -39.29 -3.93 3.51
CA LYS A 149 -39.95 -2.76 4.11
C LYS A 149 -39.68 -1.45 3.37
N LEU A 150 -38.76 -1.46 2.41
CA LEU A 150 -38.30 -0.27 1.70
C LEU A 150 -38.80 -0.30 0.25
N PRO A 151 -39.73 0.61 -0.15
CA PRO A 151 -40.21 0.66 -1.53
C PRO A 151 -39.13 1.09 -2.53
N VAL A 152 -38.22 1.96 -2.09
CA VAL A 152 -37.03 2.41 -2.81
C VAL A 152 -35.92 2.62 -1.79
N PHE A 153 -34.74 2.01 -2.03
CA PHE A 153 -33.60 2.25 -1.19
C PHE A 153 -33.03 3.66 -1.41
N ARG A 154 -32.80 4.38 -0.31
CA ARG A 154 -32.09 5.65 -0.31
C ARG A 154 -31.05 5.62 0.82
N PRO A 155 -29.91 6.32 0.70
CA PRO A 155 -28.89 6.40 1.76
C PRO A 155 -29.44 6.84 3.13
N GLU A 156 -30.48 7.69 3.13
CA GLU A 156 -31.14 8.19 4.33
C GLU A 156 -31.90 7.11 5.11
N HIS A 157 -32.21 5.96 4.46
CA HIS A 157 -32.85 4.82 5.10
C HIS A 157 -31.89 3.95 5.90
N LEU A 158 -30.58 4.20 5.80
CA LEU A 158 -29.59 3.46 6.56
C LEU A 158 -29.69 3.92 8.05
N GLU A 159 -30.12 3.00 8.89
CA GLU A 159 -30.04 3.18 10.33
C GLU A 159 -28.58 3.01 10.76
N HIS A 160 -27.88 4.12 10.90
CA HIS A 160 -26.44 4.16 11.14
C HIS A 160 -26.01 3.36 12.38
N GLU A 161 -26.91 3.19 13.36
CA GLU A 161 -26.65 2.39 14.56
C GLU A 161 -26.56 0.89 14.31
N GLN A 162 -27.06 0.42 13.17
CA GLN A 162 -27.08 -0.99 12.78
C GLN A 162 -26.02 -1.35 11.75
N MET A 163 -25.29 -0.38 11.21
CA MET A 163 -24.25 -0.62 10.21
C MET A 163 -23.01 -1.22 10.85
N TRP A 164 -22.47 -2.25 10.20
CA TRP A 164 -21.17 -2.78 10.49
C TRP A 164 -20.13 -2.13 9.58
N ILE A 165 -19.01 -1.69 10.16
CA ILE A 165 -17.95 -1.00 9.44
C ILE A 165 -16.61 -1.59 9.82
N MET A 166 -15.75 -1.79 8.82
CA MET A 166 -14.37 -2.19 9.06
C MET A 166 -13.57 -1.01 9.60
N LYS A 167 -12.95 -1.19 10.76
CA LYS A 167 -12.09 -0.17 11.40
C LYS A 167 -10.85 0.14 10.57
N GLU A 168 -10.29 -0.88 9.94
CA GLU A 168 -8.98 -0.82 9.31
C GLU A 168 -8.97 -0.24 7.89
N SER A 169 -10.13 -0.05 7.28
CA SER A 169 -10.24 0.48 5.91
C SER A 169 -10.62 1.96 5.95
N GLN A 170 -9.66 2.82 6.25
CA GLN A 170 -9.90 4.26 6.36
C GLN A 170 -10.48 4.84 5.07
N CYS A 171 -9.94 4.46 3.91
CA CYS A 171 -10.45 4.94 2.61
C CYS A 171 -11.88 4.49 2.33
N LEU A 172 -12.24 3.22 2.59
CA LEU A 172 -13.61 2.73 2.47
C LEU A 172 -14.54 3.42 3.47
N ARG A 173 -14.07 3.64 4.68
CA ARG A 173 -14.82 4.31 5.73
C ARG A 173 -15.13 5.76 5.34
N GLU A 174 -14.16 6.52 4.85
CA GLU A 174 -14.34 7.90 4.39
C GLU A 174 -15.28 7.98 3.19
N SER A 175 -15.17 7.06 2.24
CA SER A 175 -16.08 6.95 1.09
C SER A 175 -17.50 6.61 1.54
N ALA A 176 -17.67 5.69 2.48
CA ALA A 176 -18.97 5.36 3.06
C ALA A 176 -19.59 6.54 3.83
N PHE A 177 -18.78 7.31 4.56
CA PHE A 177 -19.21 8.54 5.23
C PHE A 177 -19.68 9.59 4.25
N SER A 178 -18.92 9.80 3.16
CA SER A 178 -19.29 10.73 2.10
C SER A 178 -20.64 10.35 1.45
N PHE A 179 -20.82 9.05 1.18
CA PHE A 179 -22.05 8.52 0.60
C PHE A 179 -23.25 8.68 1.53
N CYS A 180 -23.10 8.36 2.81
CA CYS A 180 -24.18 8.43 3.81
C CYS A 180 -24.41 9.86 4.35
N LYS A 181 -23.60 10.84 3.97
CA LYS A 181 -23.65 12.25 4.46
C LYS A 181 -23.65 12.34 5.99
N THR A 182 -23.12 11.37 6.68
CA THR A 182 -23.11 11.31 8.14
C THR A 182 -21.70 11.02 8.65
N ARG A 183 -21.32 11.70 9.74
CA ARG A 183 -20.05 11.44 10.44
C ARG A 183 -20.19 10.44 11.59
N ASN A 184 -21.43 10.09 11.95
CA ASN A 184 -21.74 9.19 13.06
C ASN A 184 -22.17 7.83 12.51
N LEU A 185 -21.21 7.02 12.08
CA LEU A 185 -21.45 5.64 11.72
C LEU A 185 -21.41 4.79 12.99
N GLY A 186 -22.47 4.08 13.19
CA GLY A 186 -22.87 3.13 14.19
C GLY A 186 -21.90 2.66 15.28
N LYS A 187 -22.47 2.14 16.32
CA LYS A 187 -21.76 1.57 17.48
C LYS A 187 -21.09 0.20 17.17
N ARG A 188 -21.33 -0.37 15.97
CA ARG A 188 -20.85 -1.71 15.58
C ARG A 188 -19.64 -1.58 14.68
N ILE A 189 -18.46 -1.89 15.20
CA ILE A 189 -17.19 -1.83 14.47
C ILE A 189 -16.61 -3.23 14.42
N TYR A 190 -16.22 -3.67 13.22
CA TYR A 190 -15.46 -4.88 13.01
C TYR A 190 -13.97 -4.53 12.86
N GLU A 191 -13.14 -5.04 13.78
CA GLU A 191 -11.76 -4.56 13.93
C GLU A 191 -10.73 -5.34 13.12
N ALA A 192 -11.01 -6.58 12.76
CA ALA A 192 -10.05 -7.44 12.09
C ALA A 192 -10.75 -8.39 11.11
N GLY A 193 -10.03 -8.75 10.03
CA GLY A 193 -10.46 -9.77 9.08
C GLY A 193 -10.79 -9.23 7.71
N SER A 194 -11.32 -10.12 6.88
CA SER A 194 -11.77 -9.82 5.52
C SER A 194 -13.19 -9.24 5.53
N ILE A 195 -13.52 -8.46 4.51
CA ILE A 195 -14.88 -8.00 4.25
C ILE A 195 -15.84 -9.17 4.07
N ASP A 196 -15.35 -10.29 3.53
CA ASP A 196 -16.13 -11.54 3.35
C ASP A 196 -16.64 -12.13 4.67
N THR A 197 -16.07 -11.73 5.80
CA THR A 197 -16.53 -12.17 7.14
C THR A 197 -17.74 -11.35 7.61
N LEU A 198 -17.99 -10.18 7.01
CA LEU A 198 -19.13 -9.32 7.33
C LEU A 198 -20.37 -9.64 6.49
N VAL A 199 -20.22 -10.37 5.42
CA VAL A 199 -21.24 -10.81 4.48
C VAL A 199 -21.70 -12.22 4.85
#